data_698e3a4d36c97a9a481e370e306a2506
#
_entry.id   698e3a4d36c97a9a481e370e306a2506
#
_cell.length_a   1.000
_cell.length_b   1.000
_cell.length_c   1.000
_cell.angle_alpha   90.00
_cell.angle_beta   90.00
_cell.angle_gamma   90.00
#
_symmetry.space_group_name_H-M   'P 1'
#
loop_
_entity.id
_entity.type
_entity.pdbx_description
1 polymer ?
#
loop_
_entity_poly.entity_id
_entity_poly.type
_entity_poly.pdbx_seq_one_letter_code
_entity_poly.pdbx_strand_id
1 'polypeptide(L)'
;MPKKNFKPILFTSFFLFSFVSCGFISSLFLKNDPTPSGMIVVFQSGEVEIERNGKKIRSTPGLILKENDKIKTNSGSVDIQTGKGDIVRIKSFSQITLKEISKNGKPNTNLYVQAGELLIKTNKLKSKDSFLLSTPTAVAGVRGTTFSFELTNGKPPKVKVYEGAVAITFKISKEIIDNGKALDKELYGEFVQFLEKNEVVLENGEESYVKPSLDEMIQLVLTRIEQDESIAKEFDQLKKLENPEFQKEEFTATPQEKAEVETMVSVDAGLLEKALNENPDSTKPVISSVSTEIVENHESKLDQALKQIEADAQASDLKDEAKIREFYNILEVVVKTDGTKLSGAIVTQIGDRLILHTPSGVIRLNKNDVDFVDYQSFQIKTKKK
;
A
#
# COMPACT_ATOMS: atom_id res chain seq x y z
N MET A 1 -41.77 -70.88 -54.20
CA MET A 1 -42.26 -70.96 -52.84
C MET A 1 -42.29 -69.53 -52.28
N PRO A 2 -43.32 -69.08 -51.59
CA PRO A 2 -43.84 -67.73 -51.83
C PRO A 2 -43.19 -66.63 -50.97
N LYS A 3 -43.08 -65.52 -51.66
CA LYS A 3 -42.71 -64.21 -51.06
C LYS A 3 -43.87 -63.65 -50.25
N LYS A 4 -43.67 -63.28 -48.99
CA LYS A 4 -44.66 -62.50 -48.25
C LYS A 4 -44.20 -61.01 -48.21
N ASN A 5 -45.02 -60.21 -48.89
CA ASN A 5 -44.92 -58.72 -48.81
C ASN A 5 -45.43 -58.24 -47.45
N PHE A 6 -44.65 -57.42 -46.78
CA PHE A 6 -45.10 -56.61 -45.63
C PHE A 6 -45.07 -55.15 -46.03
N LYS A 7 -46.23 -54.50 -46.02
CA LYS A 7 -46.38 -53.04 -46.19
C LYS A 7 -46.06 -52.33 -44.87
N PRO A 8 -45.38 -51.23 -44.89
CA PRO A 8 -45.24 -50.44 -43.69
C PRO A 8 -46.49 -49.57 -43.46
N ILE A 9 -47.00 -49.62 -42.22
CA ILE A 9 -48.07 -48.76 -41.73
C ILE A 9 -47.40 -47.42 -41.28
N LEU A 10 -47.88 -46.36 -41.95
CA LEU A 10 -47.49 -44.99 -41.67
C LEU A 10 -48.22 -44.53 -40.41
N PHE A 11 -47.54 -44.43 -39.29
CA PHE A 11 -48.02 -43.78 -38.05
C PHE A 11 -47.62 -42.31 -38.03
N THR A 12 -48.53 -41.45 -38.45
CA THR A 12 -48.39 -39.99 -38.24
C THR A 12 -48.70 -39.68 -36.80
N SER A 13 -47.65 -39.58 -36.00
CA SER A 13 -47.70 -38.96 -34.62
C SER A 13 -47.53 -37.46 -34.74
N PHE A 14 -48.65 -36.77 -34.58
CA PHE A 14 -48.72 -35.31 -34.49
C PHE A 14 -48.19 -34.88 -33.09
N PHE A 15 -46.90 -34.50 -33.01
CA PHE A 15 -46.31 -33.97 -31.77
C PHE A 15 -46.62 -32.49 -31.72
N LEU A 16 -47.60 -32.12 -30.90
CA LEU A 16 -47.87 -30.74 -30.50
C LEU A 16 -46.70 -30.29 -29.62
N PHE A 17 -45.76 -29.53 -30.20
CA PHE A 17 -44.75 -28.81 -29.45
C PHE A 17 -45.40 -27.55 -28.89
N SER A 18 -45.83 -27.63 -27.64
CA SER A 18 -46.20 -26.45 -26.84
C SER A 18 -44.95 -25.55 -26.67
N PHE A 19 -45.01 -24.38 -27.28
CA PHE A 19 -44.08 -23.27 -26.99
C PHE A 19 -44.25 -22.87 -25.53
N VAL A 20 -43.48 -23.50 -24.63
CA VAL A 20 -43.24 -22.96 -23.32
C VAL A 20 -42.23 -21.83 -23.51
N SER A 21 -42.77 -20.63 -23.35
CA SER A 21 -42.10 -19.34 -23.32
C SER A 21 -40.74 -19.40 -22.64
N CYS A 22 -39.68 -19.21 -23.42
CA CYS A 22 -38.31 -19.01 -22.98
C CYS A 22 -38.18 -17.59 -22.42
N GLY A 23 -38.80 -17.34 -21.26
CA GLY A 23 -38.81 -16.05 -20.58
C GLY A 23 -38.00 -16.04 -19.27
N PHE A 24 -37.18 -17.08 -18.98
CA PHE A 24 -36.55 -17.23 -17.68
C PHE A 24 -35.01 -17.45 -17.68
N ILE A 25 -34.33 -17.12 -18.77
CA ILE A 25 -32.85 -17.26 -18.82
C ILE A 25 -32.15 -15.90 -18.93
N SER A 26 -32.84 -14.77 -18.70
CA SER A 26 -32.22 -13.44 -18.73
C SER A 26 -31.73 -12.94 -17.35
N SER A 27 -31.84 -13.76 -16.29
CA SER A 27 -31.35 -13.36 -14.93
C SER A 27 -30.03 -13.98 -14.51
N LEU A 28 -29.34 -14.66 -15.43
CA LEU A 28 -27.98 -15.21 -15.17
C LEU A 28 -26.85 -14.43 -15.83
N PHE A 29 -27.13 -13.25 -16.37
CA PHE A 29 -26.07 -12.26 -16.57
C PHE A 29 -25.80 -11.64 -15.20
N LEU A 30 -24.81 -12.16 -14.52
CA LEU A 30 -24.13 -11.47 -13.44
C LEU A 30 -23.86 -10.04 -13.94
N LYS A 31 -24.68 -9.09 -13.48
CA LYS A 31 -24.33 -7.69 -13.56
C LYS A 31 -22.97 -7.58 -12.89
N ASN A 32 -21.94 -7.44 -13.68
CA ASN A 32 -20.72 -6.85 -13.17
C ASN A 32 -21.08 -5.41 -12.85
N ASP A 33 -21.58 -5.16 -11.66
CA ASP A 33 -21.75 -3.81 -11.18
C ASP A 33 -20.37 -3.15 -11.26
N PRO A 34 -20.28 -1.98 -11.92
CA PRO A 34 -18.99 -1.30 -12.03
C PRO A 34 -18.48 -1.05 -10.63
N THR A 35 -17.33 -1.63 -10.29
CA THR A 35 -16.67 -1.36 -9.00
C THR A 35 -16.47 0.14 -8.90
N PRO A 36 -16.94 0.82 -7.84
CA PRO A 36 -16.80 2.26 -7.73
C PRO A 36 -15.34 2.65 -7.86
N SER A 37 -15.03 3.51 -8.81
CA SER A 37 -13.69 4.05 -8.97
C SER A 37 -13.55 5.28 -8.08
N GLY A 38 -12.81 5.18 -7.01
CA GLY A 38 -12.58 6.29 -6.08
C GLY A 38 -11.71 5.86 -4.92
N MET A 39 -11.23 6.84 -4.18
CA MET A 39 -10.51 6.67 -2.92
C MET A 39 -11.17 7.50 -1.84
N ILE A 40 -11.22 6.97 -0.63
CA ILE A 40 -11.84 7.63 0.53
C ILE A 40 -10.86 7.58 1.69
N VAL A 41 -10.77 8.67 2.45
CA VAL A 41 -10.11 8.68 3.75
C VAL A 41 -10.97 7.86 4.72
N VAL A 42 -10.43 6.79 5.31
CA VAL A 42 -11.16 5.92 6.25
C VAL A 42 -10.72 6.12 7.69
N PHE A 43 -9.47 6.54 7.90
CA PHE A 43 -8.91 6.82 9.22
C PHE A 43 -7.88 7.94 9.14
N GLN A 44 -7.72 8.70 10.21
CA GLN A 44 -6.69 9.72 10.34
C GLN A 44 -6.28 9.87 11.80
N SER A 45 -5.00 10.08 12.02
CA SER A 45 -4.43 10.46 13.31
C SER A 45 -3.42 11.58 13.14
N GLY A 46 -3.41 12.54 14.06
CA GLY A 46 -2.48 13.66 14.03
C GLY A 46 -2.71 14.61 12.86
N GLU A 47 -1.64 15.30 12.43
CA GLU A 47 -1.71 16.37 11.43
C GLU A 47 -1.54 15.83 10.02
N VAL A 48 -2.57 15.98 9.19
CA VAL A 48 -2.61 15.61 7.78
C VAL A 48 -3.14 16.77 6.95
N GLU A 49 -2.40 17.16 5.94
CA GLU A 49 -2.79 18.18 4.97
C GLU A 49 -3.14 17.52 3.63
N ILE A 50 -4.26 17.94 3.04
CA ILE A 50 -4.64 17.57 1.67
C ILE A 50 -4.73 18.86 0.84
N GLU A 51 -4.07 18.88 -0.33
CA GLU A 51 -4.14 19.97 -1.27
C GLU A 51 -4.82 19.52 -2.55
N ARG A 52 -5.86 20.26 -2.98
CA ARG A 52 -6.58 20.07 -4.23
C ARG A 52 -6.58 21.36 -5.03
N ASN A 53 -6.01 21.36 -6.24
CA ASN A 53 -5.95 22.54 -7.10
C ASN A 53 -5.35 23.77 -6.38
N GLY A 54 -4.28 23.58 -5.60
CA GLY A 54 -3.62 24.65 -4.84
C GLY A 54 -4.37 25.10 -3.58
N LYS A 55 -5.49 24.48 -3.22
CA LYS A 55 -6.26 24.81 -2.01
C LYS A 55 -6.16 23.71 -0.97
N LYS A 56 -5.91 24.10 0.28
CA LYS A 56 -5.95 23.16 1.40
C LYS A 56 -7.39 22.72 1.67
N ILE A 57 -7.56 21.39 1.81
CA ILE A 57 -8.82 20.75 2.17
C ILE A 57 -8.61 20.08 3.52
N ARG A 58 -9.62 20.17 4.38
CA ARG A 58 -9.59 19.46 5.67
C ARG A 58 -9.68 17.96 5.42
N SER A 59 -8.69 17.23 5.90
CA SER A 59 -8.73 15.77 5.93
C SER A 59 -9.67 15.29 7.04
N THR A 60 -10.61 14.43 6.68
CA THR A 60 -11.56 13.79 7.61
C THR A 60 -11.99 12.44 7.05
N PRO A 61 -12.29 11.43 7.88
CA PRO A 61 -12.90 10.19 7.41
C PRO A 61 -14.16 10.48 6.57
N GLY A 62 -14.32 9.76 5.47
CA GLY A 62 -15.37 9.99 4.48
C GLY A 62 -15.00 11.00 3.39
N LEU A 63 -13.86 11.70 3.46
CA LEU A 63 -13.42 12.57 2.38
C LEU A 63 -13.08 11.75 1.14
N ILE A 64 -13.77 12.05 0.03
CA ILE A 64 -13.48 11.46 -1.28
C ILE A 64 -12.27 12.18 -1.88
N LEU A 65 -11.25 11.40 -2.22
CA LEU A 65 -10.04 11.88 -2.86
C LEU A 65 -10.19 11.89 -4.38
N LYS A 66 -9.54 12.84 -5.03
CA LYS A 66 -9.52 13.02 -6.49
C LYS A 66 -8.11 12.89 -7.05
N GLU A 67 -8.06 12.67 -8.35
CA GLU A 67 -6.78 12.73 -9.08
C GLU A 67 -6.13 14.10 -8.90
N ASN A 68 -4.81 14.08 -8.76
CA ASN A 68 -3.95 15.22 -8.44
C ASN A 68 -4.09 15.81 -7.03
N ASP A 69 -4.87 15.19 -6.14
CA ASP A 69 -4.77 15.55 -4.72
C ASP A 69 -3.37 15.21 -4.21
N LYS A 70 -2.80 16.15 -3.46
CA LYS A 70 -1.55 15.96 -2.74
C LYS A 70 -1.86 15.74 -1.28
N ILE A 71 -1.28 14.70 -0.70
CA ILE A 71 -1.42 14.36 0.72
C ILE A 71 -0.06 14.51 1.36
N LYS A 72 0.00 15.29 2.44
CA LYS A 72 1.18 15.48 3.26
C LYS A 72 0.83 15.15 4.71
N THR A 73 1.52 14.20 5.27
CA THR A 73 1.45 13.89 6.71
C THR A 73 2.62 14.56 7.40
N ASN A 74 2.34 15.31 8.47
CA ASN A 74 3.39 15.83 9.36
C ASN A 74 3.66 14.76 10.43
N SER A 75 3.32 15.02 11.69
CA SER A 75 3.40 14.00 12.76
C SER A 75 2.23 13.00 12.76
N GLY A 76 1.31 13.11 11.79
CA GLY A 76 0.12 12.26 11.68
C GLY A 76 0.28 11.13 10.67
N SER A 77 -0.78 10.35 10.53
CA SER A 77 -0.95 9.32 9.51
C SER A 77 -2.38 9.30 8.99
N VAL A 78 -2.57 8.79 7.79
CA VAL A 78 -3.89 8.66 7.18
C VAL A 78 -4.01 7.34 6.44
N ASP A 79 -5.14 6.64 6.65
CA ASP A 79 -5.49 5.46 5.89
C ASP A 79 -6.51 5.86 4.82
N ILE A 80 -6.19 5.56 3.57
CA ILE A 80 -7.07 5.72 2.43
C ILE A 80 -7.44 4.36 1.86
N GLN A 81 -8.68 4.22 1.41
CA GLN A 81 -9.19 2.97 0.85
C GLN A 81 -9.75 3.19 -0.53
N THR A 82 -9.41 2.28 -1.48
CA THR A 82 -10.01 2.26 -2.82
C THR A 82 -11.39 1.62 -2.78
N GLY A 83 -12.24 1.89 -3.79
CA GLY A 83 -13.53 1.23 -3.94
C GLY A 83 -13.44 -0.30 -4.05
N LYS A 84 -12.25 -0.86 -4.27
CA LYS A 84 -11.98 -2.31 -4.28
C LYS A 84 -11.57 -2.87 -2.92
N GLY A 85 -11.37 -1.99 -1.94
CA GLY A 85 -10.92 -2.37 -0.61
C GLY A 85 -9.40 -2.45 -0.45
N ASP A 86 -8.60 -1.95 -1.40
CA ASP A 86 -7.17 -1.77 -1.17
C ASP A 86 -6.98 -0.67 -0.15
N ILE A 87 -6.07 -0.86 0.79
CA ILE A 87 -5.78 0.10 1.86
C ILE A 87 -4.35 0.60 1.69
N VAL A 88 -4.20 1.91 1.82
CA VAL A 88 -2.89 2.56 1.87
C VAL A 88 -2.83 3.39 3.15
N ARG A 89 -1.94 3.01 4.06
CA ARG A 89 -1.53 3.84 5.19
C ARG A 89 -0.38 4.71 4.77
N ILE A 90 -0.58 6.01 4.81
CA ILE A 90 0.47 7.02 4.60
C ILE A 90 0.97 7.38 5.99
N LYS A 91 2.20 6.97 6.31
CA LYS A 91 2.81 7.16 7.64
C LYS A 91 3.27 8.61 7.84
N SER A 92 3.73 8.93 9.04
CA SER A 92 4.20 10.29 9.37
C SER A 92 5.33 10.74 8.43
N PHE A 93 5.40 12.03 8.18
CA PHE A 93 6.43 12.69 7.36
C PHE A 93 6.48 12.20 5.90
N SER A 94 5.34 11.81 5.36
CA SER A 94 5.19 11.35 3.99
C SER A 94 4.53 12.40 3.11
N GLN A 95 4.86 12.37 1.81
CA GLN A 95 4.25 13.21 0.79
C GLN A 95 3.96 12.39 -0.46
N ILE A 96 2.70 12.36 -0.87
CA ILE A 96 2.25 11.66 -2.07
C ILE A 96 1.32 12.53 -2.92
N THR A 97 1.23 12.18 -4.20
CA THR A 97 0.23 12.72 -5.13
C THR A 97 -0.55 11.57 -5.76
N LEU A 98 -1.88 11.67 -5.78
CA LEU A 98 -2.75 10.71 -6.48
C LEU A 98 -2.72 11.01 -7.96
N LYS A 99 -1.90 10.34 -8.76
CA LYS A 99 -1.75 10.62 -10.20
C LYS A 99 -2.91 10.07 -11.03
N GLU A 100 -3.39 8.88 -10.68
CA GLU A 100 -4.51 8.23 -11.36
C GLU A 100 -5.27 7.35 -10.36
N ILE A 101 -6.60 7.38 -10.43
CA ILE A 101 -7.49 6.56 -9.60
C ILE A 101 -8.27 5.58 -10.49
N SER A 102 -8.58 5.99 -11.73
CA SER A 102 -9.23 5.14 -12.71
C SER A 102 -8.82 5.50 -14.14
N LYS A 103 -8.82 4.52 -15.02
CA LYS A 103 -8.56 4.70 -16.46
C LYS A 103 -9.66 4.00 -17.26
N ASN A 104 -10.36 4.79 -18.11
CA ASN A 104 -11.47 4.29 -18.93
C ASN A 104 -12.53 3.53 -18.10
N GLY A 105 -12.88 4.06 -16.92
CA GLY A 105 -13.86 3.45 -16.02
C GLY A 105 -13.39 2.15 -15.34
N LYS A 106 -12.08 1.83 -15.42
CA LYS A 106 -11.47 0.70 -14.71
C LYS A 106 -10.56 1.23 -13.61
N PRO A 107 -10.57 0.59 -12.44
CA PRO A 107 -9.66 0.95 -11.36
C PRO A 107 -8.22 0.79 -11.82
N ASN A 108 -7.48 1.90 -11.80
CA ASN A 108 -6.07 1.98 -12.16
C ASN A 108 -5.43 2.98 -11.19
N THR A 109 -4.92 2.46 -10.09
CA THR A 109 -4.36 3.31 -9.04
C THR A 109 -2.90 3.60 -9.34
N ASN A 110 -2.54 4.87 -9.38
CA ASN A 110 -1.16 5.32 -9.45
C ASN A 110 -0.90 6.38 -8.39
N LEU A 111 -0.08 6.03 -7.39
CA LEU A 111 0.38 6.91 -6.33
C LEU A 111 1.81 7.36 -6.64
N TYR A 112 2.02 8.66 -6.77
CA TYR A 112 3.36 9.23 -6.90
C TYR A 112 3.89 9.60 -5.52
N VAL A 113 4.93 8.90 -5.09
CA VAL A 113 5.57 9.09 -3.78
C VAL A 113 6.74 10.05 -3.96
N GLN A 114 6.70 11.18 -3.25
CA GLN A 114 7.79 12.15 -3.21
C GLN A 114 8.75 11.86 -2.06
N ALA A 115 8.23 11.46 -0.90
CA ALA A 115 9.01 11.08 0.27
C ALA A 115 8.14 10.34 1.29
N GLY A 116 8.78 9.60 2.19
CA GLY A 116 8.15 8.98 3.35
C GLY A 116 7.91 7.49 3.20
N GLU A 117 7.05 6.98 4.04
CA GLU A 117 6.75 5.54 4.15
C GLU A 117 5.25 5.27 4.00
N LEU A 118 4.94 4.25 3.20
CA LEU A 118 3.59 3.74 3.01
C LEU A 118 3.53 2.28 3.42
N LEU A 119 2.46 1.88 4.07
CA LEU A 119 2.10 0.48 4.26
C LEU A 119 0.86 0.20 3.40
N ILE A 120 0.93 -0.80 2.54
CA ILE A 120 -0.07 -1.05 1.52
C ILE A 120 -0.57 -2.48 1.62
N LYS A 121 -1.89 -2.64 1.57
CA LYS A 121 -2.55 -3.94 1.49
C LYS A 121 -3.52 -3.93 0.33
N THR A 122 -3.19 -4.64 -0.75
CA THR A 122 -4.03 -4.72 -1.94
C THR A 122 -4.74 -6.05 -2.02
N ASN A 123 -5.98 -6.03 -2.50
CA ASN A 123 -6.71 -7.23 -2.84
C ASN A 123 -6.17 -7.86 -4.14
N LYS A 124 -6.51 -9.13 -4.40
CA LYS A 124 -6.15 -9.78 -5.66
C LYS A 124 -6.78 -9.03 -6.83
N LEU A 125 -5.96 -8.40 -7.64
CA LEU A 125 -6.39 -7.61 -8.80
C LEU A 125 -6.95 -8.54 -9.90
N LYS A 126 -8.04 -8.12 -10.54
CA LYS A 126 -8.52 -8.75 -11.78
C LYS A 126 -7.54 -8.42 -12.91
N SER A 127 -7.52 -9.21 -13.99
CA SER A 127 -6.52 -9.14 -15.06
C SER A 127 -6.36 -7.78 -15.78
N LYS A 128 -7.27 -6.83 -15.55
CA LYS A 128 -7.29 -5.50 -16.18
C LYS A 128 -7.08 -4.35 -15.19
N ASP A 129 -6.85 -4.66 -13.94
CA ASP A 129 -6.67 -3.69 -12.88
C ASP A 129 -5.17 -3.52 -12.62
N SER A 130 -4.75 -2.31 -12.28
CA SER A 130 -3.37 -2.05 -11.89
C SER A 130 -3.31 -1.23 -10.60
N PHE A 131 -2.26 -1.48 -9.83
CA PHE A 131 -1.88 -0.67 -8.70
C PHE A 131 -0.38 -0.39 -8.81
N LEU A 132 -0.03 0.87 -8.99
CA LEU A 132 1.33 1.33 -9.22
C LEU A 132 1.75 2.32 -8.14
N LEU A 133 2.97 2.20 -7.69
CA LEU A 133 3.69 3.25 -6.97
C LEU A 133 4.78 3.78 -7.89
N SER A 134 4.85 5.08 -8.06
CA SER A 134 5.88 5.74 -8.86
C SER A 134 6.63 6.76 -8.01
N THR A 135 7.92 6.89 -8.28
CA THR A 135 8.81 7.90 -7.72
C THR A 135 9.49 8.66 -8.86
N PRO A 136 10.35 9.64 -8.61
CA PRO A 136 11.16 10.24 -9.66
C PRO A 136 12.02 9.23 -10.45
N THR A 137 12.45 8.13 -9.82
CA THR A 137 13.46 7.23 -10.37
C THR A 137 13.06 5.76 -10.42
N ALA A 138 11.89 5.39 -9.90
CA ALA A 138 11.45 3.99 -9.86
C ALA A 138 9.94 3.85 -10.00
N VAL A 139 9.51 2.65 -10.40
CA VAL A 139 8.11 2.23 -10.36
C VAL A 139 8.01 0.84 -9.75
N ALA A 140 7.00 0.67 -8.89
CA ALA A 140 6.61 -0.64 -8.34
C ALA A 140 5.19 -0.99 -8.77
N GLY A 141 5.04 -2.16 -9.38
CA GLY A 141 3.76 -2.75 -9.77
C GLY A 141 3.34 -3.82 -8.77
N VAL A 142 2.07 -3.83 -8.39
CA VAL A 142 1.56 -4.64 -7.28
C VAL A 142 0.35 -5.45 -7.69
N ARG A 143 0.23 -6.68 -7.15
CA ARG A 143 -0.92 -7.54 -7.40
C ARG A 143 -1.24 -8.45 -6.23
N GLY A 144 -2.18 -8.04 -5.37
CA GLY A 144 -2.64 -8.85 -4.24
C GLY A 144 -1.57 -9.05 -3.17
N THR A 145 -1.05 -7.94 -2.64
CA THR A 145 0.18 -7.91 -1.85
C THR A 145 0.00 -7.05 -0.61
N THR A 146 0.64 -7.47 0.48
CA THR A 146 0.86 -6.63 1.66
C THR A 146 2.34 -6.30 1.74
N PHE A 147 2.68 -5.01 1.70
CA PHE A 147 4.08 -4.57 1.63
C PHE A 147 4.26 -3.16 2.18
N SER A 148 5.48 -2.81 2.59
CA SER A 148 5.88 -1.43 2.85
C SER A 148 6.70 -0.88 1.69
N PHE A 149 6.57 0.43 1.49
CA PHE A 149 7.30 1.19 0.50
C PHE A 149 7.86 2.44 1.17
N GLU A 150 9.17 2.54 1.26
CA GLU A 150 9.86 3.67 1.88
C GLU A 150 10.70 4.42 0.83
N LEU A 151 10.53 5.72 0.77
CA LEU A 151 11.34 6.62 -0.04
C LEU A 151 12.00 7.68 0.85
N THR A 152 13.28 7.54 1.08
CA THR A 152 14.10 8.57 1.71
C THR A 152 14.64 9.52 0.62
N ASN A 153 14.62 10.83 0.91
CA ASN A 153 15.06 11.83 -0.05
C ASN A 153 16.47 11.51 -0.62
N GLY A 154 16.60 11.53 -1.94
CA GLY A 154 17.85 11.26 -2.66
C GLY A 154 18.27 9.79 -2.69
N LYS A 155 17.44 8.84 -2.25
CA LYS A 155 17.75 7.41 -2.29
C LYS A 155 16.73 6.64 -3.14
N PRO A 156 17.11 5.49 -3.70
CA PRO A 156 16.15 4.57 -4.29
C PRO A 156 15.14 4.07 -3.25
N PRO A 157 13.90 3.74 -3.66
CA PRO A 157 12.90 3.23 -2.74
C PRO A 157 13.30 1.86 -2.18
N LYS A 158 12.99 1.64 -0.90
CA LYS A 158 13.05 0.34 -0.24
C LYS A 158 11.64 -0.26 -0.18
N VAL A 159 11.52 -1.52 -0.59
CA VAL A 159 10.26 -2.28 -0.57
C VAL A 159 10.46 -3.53 0.26
N LYS A 160 9.55 -3.81 1.20
CA LYS A 160 9.49 -5.07 1.96
C LYS A 160 8.17 -5.77 1.70
N VAL A 161 8.19 -7.01 1.25
CA VAL A 161 6.98 -7.77 0.93
C VAL A 161 6.63 -8.71 2.08
N TYR A 162 5.54 -8.43 2.78
CA TYR A 162 5.02 -9.27 3.87
C TYR A 162 4.15 -10.41 3.35
N GLU A 163 3.41 -10.20 2.25
CA GLU A 163 2.57 -11.21 1.60
C GLU A 163 2.42 -10.88 0.11
N GLY A 164 2.49 -11.89 -0.77
CA GLY A 164 2.32 -11.75 -2.20
C GLY A 164 3.59 -11.43 -2.96
N ALA A 165 3.50 -10.55 -3.99
CA ALA A 165 4.66 -10.18 -4.79
C ALA A 165 4.58 -8.74 -5.32
N VAL A 166 5.72 -8.06 -5.40
CA VAL A 166 5.90 -6.72 -5.96
C VAL A 166 6.97 -6.74 -7.04
N ALA A 167 6.63 -6.24 -8.22
CA ALA A 167 7.60 -6.03 -9.29
C ALA A 167 8.14 -4.59 -9.20
N ILE A 168 9.47 -4.41 -9.12
CA ILE A 168 10.11 -3.10 -9.04
C ILE A 168 11.16 -2.94 -10.13
N THR A 169 11.20 -1.78 -10.74
CA THR A 169 12.22 -1.40 -11.72
C THR A 169 12.57 0.07 -11.61
N PHE A 170 13.75 0.44 -12.09
CA PHE A 170 14.08 1.85 -12.32
C PHE A 170 13.19 2.41 -13.42
N LYS A 171 12.71 3.63 -13.20
CA LYS A 171 11.97 4.40 -14.19
C LYS A 171 12.18 5.88 -13.97
N ILE A 172 12.93 6.49 -14.84
CA ILE A 172 13.18 7.92 -14.76
C ILE A 172 11.98 8.68 -15.31
N SER A 173 11.49 9.64 -14.54
CA SER A 173 10.34 10.44 -14.98
C SER A 173 10.68 11.27 -16.21
N LYS A 174 9.71 11.39 -17.14
CA LYS A 174 9.87 12.24 -18.33
C LYS A 174 10.21 13.68 -17.97
N GLU A 175 9.66 14.18 -16.85
CA GLU A 175 9.93 15.55 -16.38
C GLU A 175 11.43 15.80 -16.16
N ILE A 176 12.16 14.83 -15.61
CA ILE A 176 13.61 14.92 -15.44
C ILE A 176 14.31 14.99 -16.80
N ILE A 177 13.89 14.14 -17.73
CA ILE A 177 14.49 14.07 -19.09
C ILE A 177 14.14 15.32 -19.91
N ASP A 178 12.91 15.80 -19.83
CA ASP A 178 12.43 16.95 -20.60
C ASP A 178 12.96 18.29 -20.07
N ASN A 179 13.31 18.37 -18.78
CA ASN A 179 13.95 19.55 -18.17
C ASN A 179 15.43 19.66 -18.56
N GLY A 180 16.09 18.56 -18.91
CA GLY A 180 17.42 18.58 -19.52
C GLY A 180 17.34 19.21 -20.92
N LYS A 181 18.03 20.34 -21.11
CA LYS A 181 18.14 20.94 -22.43
C LYS A 181 18.98 20.02 -23.33
N ALA A 182 18.41 19.55 -24.31
CA ALA A 182 18.65 18.65 -25.41
C ALA A 182 20.09 18.46 -26.00
N LEU A 183 21.18 18.51 -25.24
CA LEU A 183 22.49 18.26 -25.76
C LEU A 183 22.68 16.82 -26.29
N ASP A 184 21.98 15.84 -25.70
CA ASP A 184 22.09 14.45 -26.12
C ASP A 184 20.83 13.61 -25.79
N LYS A 185 19.72 13.97 -26.43
CA LYS A 185 18.43 13.26 -26.21
C LYS A 185 18.48 11.77 -26.52
N GLU A 186 19.33 11.37 -27.49
CA GLU A 186 19.47 9.97 -27.86
C GLU A 186 20.15 9.19 -26.74
N LEU A 187 21.26 9.71 -26.22
CA LEU A 187 22.01 9.10 -25.12
C LEU A 187 21.19 9.04 -23.82
N TYR A 188 20.37 10.07 -23.54
CA TYR A 188 19.45 10.05 -22.42
C TYR A 188 18.36 8.97 -22.58
N GLY A 189 17.87 8.79 -23.82
CA GLY A 189 16.94 7.73 -24.16
C GLY A 189 17.54 6.34 -23.96
N GLU A 190 18.79 6.12 -24.38
CA GLU A 190 19.52 4.87 -24.14
C GLU A 190 19.74 4.60 -22.65
N PHE A 191 20.11 5.61 -21.87
CA PHE A 191 20.27 5.49 -20.42
C PHE A 191 18.98 5.06 -19.74
N VAL A 192 17.86 5.69 -20.07
CA VAL A 192 16.54 5.34 -19.53
C VAL A 192 16.18 3.89 -19.89
N GLN A 193 16.32 3.51 -21.16
CA GLN A 193 16.04 2.15 -21.61
C GLN A 193 16.95 1.11 -20.93
N PHE A 194 18.20 1.45 -20.69
CA PHE A 194 19.13 0.58 -19.97
C PHE A 194 18.67 0.30 -18.54
N LEU A 195 18.20 1.33 -17.80
CA LEU A 195 17.71 1.17 -16.45
C LEU A 195 16.35 0.46 -16.37
N GLU A 196 15.44 0.77 -17.31
CA GLU A 196 14.09 0.18 -17.33
C GLU A 196 14.06 -1.30 -17.78
N LYS A 197 15.17 -1.82 -18.31
CA LYS A 197 15.23 -3.15 -18.90
C LYS A 197 15.06 -4.29 -17.89
N ASN A 198 15.50 -4.06 -16.65
CA ASN A 198 15.58 -5.11 -15.65
C ASN A 198 14.55 -4.86 -14.53
N GLU A 199 13.47 -5.63 -14.59
CA GLU A 199 12.47 -5.69 -13.52
C GLU A 199 12.84 -6.79 -12.52
N VAL A 200 12.76 -6.48 -11.23
CA VAL A 200 12.99 -7.43 -10.14
C VAL A 200 11.67 -7.72 -9.45
N VAL A 201 11.35 -8.99 -9.29
CA VAL A 201 10.17 -9.43 -8.54
C VAL A 201 10.59 -9.82 -7.14
N LEU A 202 10.02 -9.14 -6.15
CA LEU A 202 10.14 -9.46 -4.74
C LEU A 202 8.96 -10.34 -4.34
N GLU A 203 9.23 -11.40 -3.60
CA GLU A 203 8.23 -12.31 -3.07
C GLU A 203 8.10 -12.17 -1.55
N ASN A 204 7.19 -12.92 -0.96
CA ASN A 204 6.97 -12.94 0.49
C ASN A 204 8.28 -13.17 1.28
N GLY A 205 8.59 -12.27 2.23
CA GLY A 205 9.81 -12.30 3.02
C GLY A 205 11.05 -11.74 2.32
N GLU A 206 10.89 -11.08 1.15
CA GLU A 206 11.99 -10.41 0.45
C GLU A 206 11.88 -8.89 0.54
N GLU A 207 13.03 -8.22 0.63
CA GLU A 207 13.12 -6.76 0.56
C GLU A 207 14.09 -6.31 -0.55
N SER A 208 13.81 -5.12 -1.12
CA SER A 208 14.68 -4.55 -2.14
C SER A 208 15.79 -3.69 -1.55
N TYR A 209 16.93 -3.70 -2.22
CA TYR A 209 17.98 -2.71 -2.01
C TYR A 209 18.69 -2.36 -3.33
N VAL A 210 19.43 -1.27 -3.32
CA VAL A 210 20.27 -0.87 -4.45
C VAL A 210 21.72 -0.79 -3.96
N LYS A 211 22.67 -1.35 -4.74
CA LYS A 211 24.09 -1.25 -4.40
C LYS A 211 24.50 0.23 -4.35
N PRO A 212 25.25 0.67 -3.33
CA PRO A 212 25.68 2.07 -3.21
C PRO A 212 26.36 2.61 -4.47
N SER A 213 27.21 1.81 -5.12
CA SER A 213 27.90 2.19 -6.35
C SER A 213 26.95 2.45 -7.53
N LEU A 214 25.84 1.71 -7.61
CA LEU A 214 24.81 1.93 -8.63
C LEU A 214 24.01 3.19 -8.32
N ASP A 215 23.62 3.38 -7.07
CA ASP A 215 22.88 4.59 -6.63
C ASP A 215 23.70 5.85 -6.91
N GLU A 216 24.95 5.91 -6.43
CA GLU A 216 25.86 7.02 -6.67
C GLU A 216 26.01 7.35 -8.17
N MET A 217 26.12 6.33 -9.00
CA MET A 217 26.24 6.50 -10.44
C MET A 217 24.97 7.05 -11.08
N ILE A 218 23.81 6.54 -10.68
CA ILE A 218 22.50 7.05 -11.15
C ILE A 218 22.33 8.52 -10.73
N GLN A 219 22.61 8.86 -9.47
CA GLN A 219 22.50 10.24 -8.98
C GLN A 219 23.44 11.19 -9.74
N LEU A 220 24.67 10.74 -10.04
CA LEU A 220 25.61 11.52 -10.82
C LEU A 220 25.11 11.76 -12.24
N VAL A 221 24.56 10.73 -12.90
CA VAL A 221 23.96 10.88 -14.24
C VAL A 221 22.78 11.84 -14.21
N LEU A 222 21.88 11.71 -13.23
CA LEU A 222 20.72 12.60 -13.10
C LEU A 222 21.16 14.06 -12.89
N THR A 223 22.16 14.30 -12.04
CA THR A 223 22.72 15.64 -11.80
C THR A 223 23.29 16.25 -13.09
N ARG A 224 23.97 15.47 -13.93
CA ARG A 224 24.48 15.96 -15.22
C ARG A 224 23.36 16.29 -16.19
N ILE A 225 22.31 15.46 -16.23
CA ILE A 225 21.10 15.75 -17.05
C ILE A 225 20.48 17.09 -16.64
N GLU A 226 20.34 17.34 -15.32
CA GLU A 226 19.81 18.61 -14.80
C GLU A 226 20.69 19.82 -15.14
N GLN A 227 22.01 19.62 -15.22
CA GLN A 227 23.00 20.64 -15.56
C GLN A 227 23.21 20.81 -17.08
N ASP A 228 22.48 20.02 -17.91
CA ASP A 228 22.64 19.98 -19.36
C ASP A 228 24.08 19.59 -19.81
N GLU A 229 24.69 18.66 -19.08
CA GLU A 229 26.01 18.14 -19.34
C GLU A 229 25.95 16.75 -19.99
N SER A 230 27.01 16.37 -20.74
CA SER A 230 27.09 15.03 -21.31
C SER A 230 27.23 13.95 -20.25
N ILE A 231 26.47 12.87 -20.40
CA ILE A 231 26.49 11.69 -19.52
C ILE A 231 27.32 10.53 -20.08
N ALA A 232 27.97 10.69 -21.24
CA ALA A 232 28.59 9.59 -21.96
C ALA A 232 29.58 8.78 -21.09
N LYS A 233 30.42 9.47 -20.32
CA LYS A 233 31.43 8.84 -19.46
C LYS A 233 30.82 8.05 -18.35
N GLU A 234 29.87 8.64 -17.65
CA GLU A 234 29.18 8.05 -16.49
C GLU A 234 28.30 6.89 -16.94
N PHE A 235 27.62 7.02 -18.06
CA PHE A 235 26.82 5.95 -18.63
C PHE A 235 27.66 4.76 -19.12
N ASP A 236 28.85 5.01 -19.71
CA ASP A 236 29.79 3.94 -20.05
C ASP A 236 30.34 3.22 -18.79
N GLN A 237 30.50 3.90 -17.70
CA GLN A 237 30.85 3.28 -16.41
C GLN A 237 29.69 2.46 -15.85
N LEU A 238 28.47 3.00 -15.90
CA LEU A 238 27.25 2.32 -15.46
C LEU A 238 27.03 1.01 -16.21
N LYS A 239 27.23 0.98 -17.54
CA LYS A 239 27.12 -0.23 -18.36
C LYS A 239 28.10 -1.34 -17.98
N LYS A 240 29.17 -1.01 -17.26
CA LYS A 240 30.20 -1.98 -16.80
C LYS A 240 29.91 -2.52 -15.39
N LEU A 241 28.90 -1.98 -14.69
CA LEU A 241 28.52 -2.50 -13.38
C LEU A 241 27.87 -3.87 -13.52
N GLU A 242 28.22 -4.77 -12.60
CA GLU A 242 27.49 -6.04 -12.44
C GLU A 242 26.15 -5.79 -11.78
N ASN A 243 25.08 -6.35 -12.37
CA ASN A 243 23.71 -6.26 -11.89
C ASN A 243 23.27 -4.78 -11.67
N PRO A 244 23.08 -4.00 -12.74
CA PRO A 244 22.66 -2.60 -12.66
C PRO A 244 21.13 -2.46 -12.47
N GLU A 245 20.56 -3.29 -11.58
CA GLU A 245 19.15 -3.35 -11.22
C GLU A 245 18.97 -3.36 -9.69
N PHE A 246 17.75 -3.25 -9.23
CA PHE A 246 17.41 -3.56 -7.85
C PHE A 246 17.90 -4.96 -7.49
N GLN A 247 18.38 -5.12 -6.27
CA GLN A 247 18.74 -6.40 -5.67
C GLN A 247 17.68 -6.77 -4.65
N LYS A 248 17.64 -8.04 -4.24
CA LYS A 248 16.75 -8.51 -3.20
C LYS A 248 17.49 -9.33 -2.14
N GLU A 249 17.02 -9.25 -0.91
CA GLU A 249 17.49 -10.03 0.21
C GLU A 249 16.32 -10.51 1.08
N GLU A 250 16.53 -11.59 1.80
CA GLU A 250 15.52 -12.10 2.73
C GLU A 250 15.46 -11.24 3.99
N PHE A 251 14.25 -11.01 4.51
CA PHE A 251 14.03 -10.40 5.81
C PHE A 251 12.99 -11.18 6.61
N THR A 252 13.02 -11.00 7.91
CA THR A 252 12.00 -11.52 8.82
C THR A 252 11.27 -10.36 9.43
N ALA A 253 9.94 -10.27 9.19
CA ALA A 253 9.12 -9.23 9.77
C ALA A 253 9.14 -9.30 11.30
N THR A 254 9.41 -8.16 11.94
CA THR A 254 9.38 -8.03 13.39
C THR A 254 7.95 -8.21 13.94
N PRO A 255 7.79 -8.52 15.22
CA PRO A 255 6.46 -8.57 15.84
C PRO A 255 5.69 -7.25 15.70
N GLN A 256 6.39 -6.12 15.75
CA GLN A 256 5.80 -4.79 15.58
C GLN A 256 5.31 -4.56 14.13
N GLU A 257 6.12 -4.92 13.13
CA GLU A 257 5.70 -4.82 11.72
C GLU A 257 4.47 -5.71 11.44
N LYS A 258 4.42 -6.92 12.00
CA LYS A 258 3.24 -7.79 11.90
C LYS A 258 2.02 -7.16 12.54
N ALA A 259 2.14 -6.65 13.77
CA ALA A 259 1.06 -5.98 14.47
C ALA A 259 0.58 -4.72 13.70
N GLU A 260 1.50 -3.95 13.10
CA GLU A 260 1.13 -2.80 12.27
C GLU A 260 0.31 -3.22 11.04
N VAL A 261 0.71 -4.29 10.35
CA VAL A 261 -0.06 -4.87 9.22
C VAL A 261 -1.47 -5.30 9.65
N GLU A 262 -1.62 -5.89 10.84
CA GLU A 262 -2.93 -6.32 11.37
C GLU A 262 -3.86 -5.14 11.64
N THR A 263 -3.34 -3.98 12.02
CA THR A 263 -4.14 -2.76 12.20
C THR A 263 -4.67 -2.16 10.89
N MET A 264 -4.26 -2.66 9.72
CA MET A 264 -4.78 -2.23 8.42
C MET A 264 -6.13 -2.88 8.13
N VAL A 265 -7.17 -2.33 8.71
CA VAL A 265 -8.54 -2.84 8.59
C VAL A 265 -9.33 -2.08 7.53
N SER A 266 -10.06 -2.82 6.68
CA SER A 266 -10.89 -2.25 5.63
C SER A 266 -12.29 -1.91 6.12
N VAL A 267 -12.80 -0.77 5.70
CA VAL A 267 -14.22 -0.42 5.81
C VAL A 267 -15.02 -1.24 4.78
N ASP A 268 -16.27 -1.55 5.11
CA ASP A 268 -17.14 -2.36 4.23
C ASP A 268 -17.36 -1.68 2.87
N ALA A 269 -17.24 -2.47 1.80
CA ALA A 269 -17.36 -1.96 0.43
C ALA A 269 -18.69 -1.27 0.16
N GLY A 270 -19.80 -1.73 0.76
CA GLY A 270 -21.10 -1.09 0.62
C GLY A 270 -21.17 0.32 1.20
N LEU A 271 -20.44 0.60 2.30
CA LEU A 271 -20.32 1.95 2.85
C LEU A 271 -19.52 2.88 1.94
N LEU A 272 -18.45 2.35 1.34
CA LEU A 272 -17.66 3.11 0.38
C LEU A 272 -18.45 3.43 -0.88
N GLU A 273 -19.19 2.46 -1.41
CA GLU A 273 -20.07 2.64 -2.56
C GLU A 273 -21.14 3.70 -2.27
N LYS A 274 -21.79 3.62 -1.10
CA LYS A 274 -22.75 4.63 -0.64
C LYS A 274 -22.11 6.02 -0.61
N ALA A 275 -20.91 6.16 -0.01
CA ALA A 275 -20.20 7.43 0.07
C ALA A 275 -19.85 8.00 -1.31
N LEU A 276 -19.34 7.16 -2.24
CA LEU A 276 -18.98 7.57 -3.60
C LEU A 276 -20.20 7.98 -4.44
N ASN A 277 -21.35 7.34 -4.26
CA ASN A 277 -22.58 7.62 -4.98
C ASN A 277 -23.33 8.86 -4.44
N GLU A 278 -23.31 9.07 -3.12
CA GLU A 278 -24.02 10.17 -2.49
C GLU A 278 -23.31 11.53 -2.59
N ASN A 279 -21.99 11.53 -2.83
CA ASN A 279 -21.22 12.78 -2.94
C ASN A 279 -20.26 12.79 -4.15
N PRO A 280 -20.79 12.80 -5.38
CA PRO A 280 -19.95 12.89 -6.58
C PRO A 280 -19.17 14.22 -6.67
N ASP A 281 -19.63 15.29 -5.99
CA ASP A 281 -18.92 16.56 -5.89
C ASP A 281 -18.21 16.68 -4.53
N SER A 282 -17.02 16.18 -4.46
CA SER A 282 -16.19 16.05 -3.27
C SER A 282 -15.61 17.36 -2.71
N THR A 283 -16.20 18.53 -3.02
CA THR A 283 -15.84 19.81 -2.39
C THR A 283 -16.46 19.97 -1.01
N LYS A 284 -17.47 19.18 -0.71
CA LYS A 284 -18.14 19.15 0.61
C LYS A 284 -17.84 17.83 1.32
N PRO A 285 -17.73 17.82 2.65
CA PRO A 285 -17.65 16.57 3.40
C PRO A 285 -18.84 15.68 3.04
N VAL A 286 -18.60 14.37 2.97
CA VAL A 286 -19.68 13.37 2.86
C VAL A 286 -20.74 13.67 3.89
N ILE A 287 -22.01 13.44 3.56
CA ILE A 287 -23.14 13.60 4.48
C ILE A 287 -22.77 13.00 5.84
N SER A 288 -22.96 13.76 6.89
CA SER A 288 -22.46 13.43 8.23
C SER A 288 -22.79 12.00 8.72
N SER A 289 -23.92 11.42 8.24
CA SER A 289 -24.33 10.05 8.58
C SER A 289 -23.39 8.99 7.98
N VAL A 290 -23.01 9.10 6.70
CA VAL A 290 -22.13 8.10 6.05
C VAL A 290 -20.71 8.19 6.58
N SER A 291 -20.24 9.41 6.87
CA SER A 291 -18.94 9.60 7.52
C SER A 291 -18.91 8.94 8.91
N THR A 292 -19.98 9.08 9.68
CA THR A 292 -20.11 8.44 10.99
C THR A 292 -20.12 6.92 10.86
N GLU A 293 -20.91 6.36 9.93
CA GLU A 293 -20.94 4.91 9.66
C GLU A 293 -19.55 4.37 9.25
N ILE A 294 -18.77 5.12 8.45
CA ILE A 294 -17.39 4.76 8.08
C ILE A 294 -16.50 4.69 9.33
N VAL A 295 -16.55 5.71 10.18
CA VAL A 295 -15.76 5.77 11.42
C VAL A 295 -16.13 4.61 12.34
N GLU A 296 -17.41 4.37 12.60
CA GLU A 296 -17.88 3.30 13.49
C GLU A 296 -17.48 1.91 12.97
N ASN A 297 -17.60 1.67 11.65
CA ASN A 297 -17.20 0.41 11.04
C ASN A 297 -15.69 0.20 11.15
N HIS A 298 -14.89 1.23 10.85
CA HIS A 298 -13.44 1.18 10.99
C HIS A 298 -13.03 0.93 12.45
N GLU A 299 -13.59 1.68 13.40
CA GLU A 299 -13.28 1.58 14.82
C GLU A 299 -13.60 0.18 15.38
N SER A 300 -14.75 -0.39 15.00
CA SER A 300 -15.12 -1.74 15.41
C SER A 300 -14.13 -2.79 14.93
N LYS A 301 -13.70 -2.71 13.67
CA LYS A 301 -12.73 -3.65 13.10
C LYS A 301 -11.33 -3.45 13.69
N LEU A 302 -10.93 -2.20 13.89
CA LEU A 302 -9.66 -1.87 14.53
C LEU A 302 -9.59 -2.40 15.96
N ASP A 303 -10.67 -2.26 16.74
CA ASP A 303 -10.71 -2.81 18.10
C ASP A 303 -10.60 -4.34 18.11
N GLN A 304 -11.19 -5.03 17.13
CA GLN A 304 -11.02 -6.48 16.97
C GLN A 304 -9.56 -6.84 16.64
N ALA A 305 -8.91 -6.11 15.72
CA ALA A 305 -7.51 -6.33 15.40
C ALA A 305 -6.59 -6.09 16.62
N LEU A 306 -6.83 -5.02 17.37
CA LEU A 306 -6.07 -4.71 18.58
C LEU A 306 -6.24 -5.79 19.66
N LYS A 307 -7.44 -6.36 19.84
CA LYS A 307 -7.67 -7.48 20.75
C LYS A 307 -6.89 -8.74 20.32
N GLN A 308 -6.80 -8.99 19.01
CA GLN A 308 -6.01 -10.12 18.51
C GLN A 308 -4.52 -9.89 18.78
N ILE A 309 -4.00 -8.69 18.48
CA ILE A 309 -2.60 -8.32 18.77
C ILE A 309 -2.28 -8.47 20.28
N GLU A 310 -3.19 -8.02 21.15
CA GLU A 310 -3.04 -8.21 22.61
C GLU A 310 -2.99 -9.69 23.00
N ALA A 311 -3.87 -10.51 22.42
CA ALA A 311 -3.89 -11.95 22.68
C ALA A 311 -2.62 -12.64 22.20
N ASP A 312 -2.14 -12.32 21.00
CA ASP A 312 -0.91 -12.90 20.44
C ASP A 312 0.33 -12.48 21.24
N ALA A 313 0.40 -11.20 21.62
CA ALA A 313 1.47 -10.72 22.49
C ALA A 313 1.42 -11.41 23.86
N GLN A 314 0.26 -11.56 24.48
CA GLN A 314 0.08 -12.24 25.75
C GLN A 314 0.44 -13.74 25.66
N ALA A 315 0.14 -14.39 24.53
CA ALA A 315 0.46 -15.79 24.31
C ALA A 315 1.98 -16.09 24.22
N SER A 316 2.80 -15.07 23.96
CA SER A 316 4.26 -15.21 23.95
C SER A 316 4.87 -15.44 25.34
N ASP A 317 4.10 -15.22 26.41
CA ASP A 317 4.43 -15.49 27.85
C ASP A 317 5.79 -14.92 28.31
N LEU A 318 6.11 -13.70 27.88
CA LEU A 318 7.33 -13.00 28.22
C LEU A 318 7.22 -12.30 29.57
N LYS A 319 7.79 -12.91 30.63
CA LYS A 319 7.63 -12.46 32.04
C LYS A 319 8.83 -11.69 32.59
N ASP A 320 9.81 -11.39 31.79
CA ASP A 320 10.97 -10.59 32.18
C ASP A 320 11.43 -9.65 31.06
N GLU A 321 12.07 -8.54 31.46
CA GLU A 321 12.54 -7.50 30.53
C GLU A 321 13.57 -8.01 29.52
N ALA A 322 14.40 -8.98 29.90
CA ALA A 322 15.44 -9.50 29.01
C ALA A 322 14.80 -10.30 27.85
N LYS A 323 13.78 -11.13 28.14
CA LYS A 323 13.03 -11.85 27.11
C LYS A 323 12.18 -10.93 26.22
N ILE A 324 11.54 -9.92 26.81
CA ILE A 324 10.82 -8.89 26.05
C ILE A 324 11.79 -8.20 25.08
N ARG A 325 12.94 -7.78 25.55
CA ARG A 325 13.98 -7.16 24.75
C ARG A 325 14.47 -8.05 23.62
N GLU A 326 14.72 -9.34 23.90
CA GLU A 326 15.19 -10.31 22.91
C GLU A 326 14.13 -10.52 21.82
N PHE A 327 12.87 -10.68 22.21
CA PHE A 327 11.77 -10.97 21.29
C PHE A 327 11.40 -9.79 20.39
N TYR A 328 11.31 -8.58 20.97
CA TYR A 328 10.94 -7.37 20.24
C TYR A 328 12.14 -6.59 19.69
N ASN A 329 13.35 -6.99 20.04
CA ASN A 329 14.60 -6.26 19.75
C ASN A 329 14.61 -4.81 20.27
N ILE A 330 13.78 -4.51 21.25
CA ILE A 330 13.64 -3.21 21.89
C ILE A 330 13.16 -3.35 23.34
N LEU A 331 13.55 -2.42 24.20
CA LEU A 331 12.95 -2.21 25.52
C LEU A 331 12.82 -0.72 25.75
N GLU A 332 11.64 -0.31 26.14
CA GLU A 332 11.27 1.09 26.33
C GLU A 332 10.72 1.31 27.73
N VAL A 333 10.81 2.54 28.22
CA VAL A 333 10.13 2.97 29.43
C VAL A 333 9.08 3.99 29.07
N VAL A 334 7.80 3.59 29.15
CA VAL A 334 6.67 4.49 28.96
C VAL A 334 6.41 5.23 30.26
N VAL A 335 6.55 6.54 30.28
CA VAL A 335 6.25 7.40 31.41
C VAL A 335 4.87 8.00 31.21
N LYS A 336 3.97 7.72 32.14
CA LYS A 336 2.61 8.26 32.11
C LYS A 336 2.54 9.66 32.70
N THR A 337 1.52 10.41 32.35
CA THR A 337 1.24 11.77 32.87
C THR A 337 1.07 11.81 34.39
N ASP A 338 0.73 10.69 35.02
CA ASP A 338 0.65 10.53 36.48
C ASP A 338 2.01 10.20 37.14
N GLY A 339 3.09 10.12 36.36
CA GLY A 339 4.44 9.77 36.80
C GLY A 339 4.72 8.27 36.89
N THR A 340 3.75 7.41 36.61
CA THR A 340 3.95 5.94 36.55
C THR A 340 4.89 5.58 35.43
N LYS A 341 5.87 4.71 35.71
CA LYS A 341 6.82 4.19 34.72
C LYS A 341 6.52 2.73 34.44
N LEU A 342 6.39 2.40 33.17
CA LEU A 342 6.12 1.05 32.67
C LEU A 342 7.25 0.63 31.73
N SER A 343 8.02 -0.40 32.12
CA SER A 343 9.07 -0.94 31.26
C SER A 343 8.50 -2.07 30.42
N GLY A 344 8.83 -2.09 29.11
CA GLY A 344 8.29 -3.10 28.19
C GLY A 344 8.67 -2.80 26.75
N ALA A 345 7.94 -3.38 25.81
CA ALA A 345 8.04 -3.07 24.39
C ALA A 345 6.70 -2.59 23.84
N ILE A 346 6.70 -1.50 23.12
CA ILE A 346 5.53 -1.06 22.36
C ILE A 346 5.35 -2.02 21.19
N VAL A 347 4.26 -2.80 21.24
CA VAL A 347 3.92 -3.79 20.20
C VAL A 347 3.34 -3.10 18.97
N THR A 348 2.45 -2.14 19.18
CA THR A 348 1.87 -1.30 18.12
C THR A 348 1.31 -0.01 18.69
N GLN A 349 1.26 1.01 17.83
CA GLN A 349 0.58 2.27 18.10
C GLN A 349 -0.25 2.68 16.90
N ILE A 350 -1.54 2.95 17.10
CA ILE A 350 -2.42 3.49 16.08
C ILE A 350 -3.36 4.54 16.66
N GLY A 351 -3.35 5.73 16.09
CA GLY A 351 -4.09 6.87 16.63
C GLY A 351 -3.65 7.19 18.05
N ASP A 352 -4.60 7.18 18.96
CA ASP A 352 -4.41 7.40 20.38
C ASP A 352 -4.22 6.11 21.21
N ARG A 353 -4.14 4.95 20.54
CA ARG A 353 -4.04 3.63 21.18
C ARG A 353 -2.63 3.10 21.05
N LEU A 354 -2.11 2.60 22.16
CA LEU A 354 -0.80 2.00 22.29
C LEU A 354 -0.94 0.66 23.04
N ILE A 355 -0.38 -0.42 22.46
CA ILE A 355 -0.26 -1.72 23.13
C ILE A 355 1.16 -1.88 23.61
N LEU A 356 1.33 -2.05 24.92
CA LEU A 356 2.60 -2.24 25.61
C LEU A 356 2.67 -3.64 26.21
N HIS A 357 3.69 -4.41 25.87
CA HIS A 357 4.00 -5.69 26.52
C HIS A 357 5.00 -5.47 27.64
N THR A 358 4.57 -5.69 28.86
CA THR A 358 5.37 -5.57 30.09
C THR A 358 5.62 -6.94 30.72
N PRO A 359 6.58 -7.10 31.65
CA PRO A 359 6.74 -8.35 32.41
C PRO A 359 5.47 -8.79 33.18
N SER A 360 4.58 -7.84 33.50
CA SER A 360 3.32 -8.10 34.19
C SER A 360 2.17 -8.49 33.26
N GLY A 361 2.39 -8.43 31.95
CA GLY A 361 1.42 -8.73 30.89
C GLY A 361 1.27 -7.61 29.89
N VAL A 362 0.33 -7.80 28.95
CA VAL A 362 0.04 -6.86 27.87
C VAL A 362 -1.04 -5.87 28.31
N ILE A 363 -0.80 -4.60 28.07
CA ILE A 363 -1.72 -3.53 28.45
C ILE A 363 -1.96 -2.58 27.27
N ARG A 364 -3.22 -2.10 27.17
CA ARG A 364 -3.57 -1.03 26.23
C ARG A 364 -3.58 0.30 26.97
N LEU A 365 -2.89 1.27 26.44
CA LEU A 365 -2.79 2.64 26.94
C LEU A 365 -3.40 3.62 25.94
N ASN A 366 -3.94 4.72 26.45
CA ASN A 366 -4.24 5.88 25.63
C ASN A 366 -2.97 6.74 25.53
N LYS A 367 -2.60 7.18 24.32
CA LYS A 367 -1.44 8.03 24.09
C LYS A 367 -1.51 9.34 24.88
N ASN A 368 -2.71 9.86 25.15
CA ASN A 368 -2.89 11.08 25.93
C ASN A 368 -2.52 10.88 27.43
N ASP A 369 -2.44 9.62 27.87
CA ASP A 369 -2.00 9.28 29.24
C ASP A 369 -0.46 9.09 29.30
N VAL A 370 0.24 9.20 28.16
CA VAL A 370 1.69 9.06 28.06
C VAL A 370 2.31 10.44 27.97
N ASP A 371 3.25 10.73 28.88
CA ASP A 371 4.04 11.96 28.86
C ASP A 371 5.18 11.85 27.85
N PHE A 372 6.01 10.81 27.98
CA PHE A 372 7.06 10.50 27.00
C PHE A 372 7.43 9.02 27.04
N VAL A 373 8.15 8.58 26.02
CA VAL A 373 8.76 7.25 25.90
C VAL A 373 10.28 7.41 25.91
N ASP A 374 10.95 6.76 26.86
CA ASP A 374 12.40 6.73 26.97
C ASP A 374 12.93 5.44 26.30
N TYR A 375 13.71 5.62 25.26
CA TYR A 375 14.36 4.53 24.53
C TYR A 375 15.67 4.19 25.19
N GLN A 376 15.76 3.04 25.86
CA GLN A 376 17.02 2.56 26.39
C GLN A 376 17.97 2.21 25.26
N SER A 377 18.91 3.11 24.95
CA SER A 377 19.89 2.92 23.89
C SER A 377 20.78 1.70 24.17
N PHE A 378 20.88 0.79 23.21
CA PHE A 378 21.76 -0.36 23.26
C PHE A 378 23.23 0.05 23.08
N GLN A 379 24.07 -0.22 24.05
CA GLN A 379 25.48 -0.41 23.79
C GLN A 379 25.69 -1.81 23.21
N ILE A 380 25.85 -1.90 21.89
CA ILE A 380 26.30 -3.13 21.24
C ILE A 380 27.69 -3.44 21.78
N LYS A 381 27.80 -4.40 22.70
CA LYS A 381 29.10 -4.97 23.07
C LYS A 381 29.60 -5.76 21.86
N THR A 382 30.34 -5.12 20.97
CA THR A 382 31.14 -5.81 19.97
C THR A 382 32.11 -6.74 20.71
N LYS A 383 31.86 -8.05 20.63
CA LYS A 383 32.90 -9.02 21.05
C LYS A 383 34.11 -8.77 20.15
N LYS A 384 35.15 -8.17 20.70
CA LYS A 384 36.48 -8.22 20.08
C LYS A 384 36.86 -9.71 19.95
N LYS A 385 36.98 -10.17 18.72
CA LYS A 385 37.68 -11.42 18.38
C LYS A 385 39.18 -11.20 18.51
#